data_c57619284c022eb42b71d465372d5f45
#
_entry.id   c57619284c022eb42b71d465372d5f45
#
_cell.length_a   1.000
_cell.length_b   1.000
_cell.length_c   1.000
_cell.angle_alpha   90.00
_cell.angle_beta   90.00
_cell.angle_gamma   90.00
#
_symmetry.space_group_name_H-M   'P 1'
#
loop_
_entity.id
_entity.type
_entity.pdbx_description
1 polymer ?
#
loop_
_entity_poly.entity_id
_entity_poly.type
_entity_poly.pdbx_seq_one_letter_code
_entity_poly.pdbx_strand_id
1 'polypeptide(L)'
;MTRTPVNVTITGAAGQIGYALLFRIASGHLLGADVPVNLRLLEIPQGLKAAEGTAMELVDCAFPLLRDITITDKPAEAFDGANVALLVGARPRTAGMERGDLLQANGGIFGPQGKAINEHAADDIKVLVVGNPANTNALIAQRNAPDVPAERFTAMTRLDHNRAVGQLSLKTGALVSDIKRVTIWGNHSATQYPDIFQAEIAGKPAFEAVGSDQAWLENDFIPTVAKRGAAIIDARGASSAASAANAAIDHVYTWVNGTAEGDWTSMGVVSDGSYGVPAGLISSFPVTTKDGEFSIVQGLEISEFSRGRINASVQELTEERDAVQELGLI
;
A
#
# COMPACT_ATOMS: atom_id res chain seq x y z
N MET A 1 4.97 12.33 -30.23
CA MET A 1 3.88 11.32 -30.26
C MET A 1 3.20 11.37 -28.90
N THR A 2 1.88 11.50 -28.86
CA THR A 2 1.12 11.41 -27.61
C THR A 2 1.17 9.97 -27.11
N ARG A 3 1.62 9.74 -25.86
CA ARG A 3 1.58 8.41 -25.24
C ARG A 3 0.12 7.92 -25.15
N THR A 4 -0.08 6.62 -25.25
CA THR A 4 -1.39 5.99 -24.97
C THR A 4 -1.76 6.24 -23.52
N PRO A 5 -3.01 6.66 -23.21
CA PRO A 5 -3.43 6.83 -21.84
C PRO A 5 -3.41 5.52 -21.04
N VAL A 6 -2.99 5.59 -19.79
CA VAL A 6 -3.02 4.48 -18.84
C VAL A 6 -4.35 4.49 -18.10
N ASN A 7 -5.03 3.35 -18.06
CA ASN A 7 -6.29 3.20 -17.32
C ASN A 7 -5.99 2.95 -15.84
N VAL A 8 -6.40 3.88 -14.98
CA VAL A 8 -6.21 3.82 -13.53
C VAL A 8 -7.57 3.70 -12.85
N THR A 9 -7.79 2.58 -12.17
CA THR A 9 -9.01 2.30 -11.41
C THR A 9 -8.80 2.59 -9.94
N ILE A 10 -9.71 3.31 -9.32
CA ILE A 10 -9.71 3.62 -7.89
C ILE A 10 -11.03 3.16 -7.29
N THR A 11 -10.99 2.27 -6.29
CA THR A 11 -12.16 1.85 -5.53
C THR A 11 -12.35 2.71 -4.29
N GLY A 12 -13.59 2.99 -3.90
CA GLY A 12 -13.87 3.94 -2.82
C GLY A 12 -13.42 5.37 -3.20
N ALA A 13 -13.59 5.71 -4.46
CA ALA A 13 -13.06 6.92 -5.08
C ALA A 13 -13.63 8.22 -4.47
N ALA A 14 -14.88 8.19 -3.96
CA ALA A 14 -15.51 9.32 -3.29
C ALA A 14 -15.13 9.45 -1.80
N GLY A 15 -14.37 8.50 -1.25
CA GLY A 15 -13.85 8.57 0.12
C GLY A 15 -12.71 9.59 0.26
N GLN A 16 -12.32 9.91 1.51
CA GLN A 16 -11.28 10.92 1.76
C GLN A 16 -9.94 10.59 1.13
N ILE A 17 -9.52 9.31 1.15
CA ILE A 17 -8.27 8.88 0.51
C ILE A 17 -8.41 8.94 -1.02
N GLY A 18 -9.53 8.45 -1.56
CA GLY A 18 -9.83 8.52 -2.99
C GLY A 18 -9.80 9.95 -3.51
N TYR A 19 -10.49 10.86 -2.84
CA TYR A 19 -10.48 12.29 -3.16
C TYR A 19 -9.05 12.86 -3.18
N ALA A 20 -8.24 12.58 -2.14
CA ALA A 20 -6.86 13.06 -2.09
C ALA A 20 -5.94 12.43 -3.17
N LEU A 21 -6.24 11.23 -3.64
CA LEU A 21 -5.50 10.52 -4.69
C LEU A 21 -5.77 11.08 -6.08
N LEU A 22 -7.05 11.26 -6.42
CA LEU A 22 -7.50 11.50 -7.78
C LEU A 22 -6.84 12.73 -8.43
N PHE A 23 -6.76 13.85 -7.72
CA PHE A 23 -6.13 15.08 -8.21
C PHE A 23 -4.62 14.93 -8.43
N ARG A 24 -3.96 14.15 -7.59
CA ARG A 24 -2.53 13.86 -7.72
C ARG A 24 -2.25 12.89 -8.86
N ILE A 25 -3.12 11.92 -9.10
CA ILE A 25 -3.02 11.02 -10.26
C ILE A 25 -3.20 11.82 -11.54
N ALA A 26 -4.25 12.63 -11.61
CA ALA A 26 -4.55 13.46 -12.78
C ALA A 26 -3.46 14.50 -13.08
N SER A 27 -2.73 14.98 -12.05
CA SER A 27 -1.60 15.90 -12.22
C SER A 27 -0.27 15.22 -12.58
N GLY A 28 -0.24 13.88 -12.71
CA GLY A 28 0.94 13.12 -13.16
C GLY A 28 1.86 12.62 -12.05
N HIS A 29 1.49 12.74 -10.77
CA HIS A 29 2.34 12.27 -9.68
C HIS A 29 2.42 10.74 -9.55
N LEU A 30 1.43 9.99 -10.09
CA LEU A 30 1.41 8.52 -9.97
C LEU A 30 2.39 7.83 -10.93
N LEU A 31 2.41 8.25 -12.19
CA LEU A 31 3.11 7.54 -13.28
C LEU A 31 4.22 8.38 -13.94
N GLY A 32 4.22 9.68 -13.71
CA GLY A 32 5.13 10.62 -14.32
C GLY A 32 4.40 11.77 -15.00
N ALA A 33 5.10 12.90 -15.16
CA ALA A 33 4.55 14.16 -15.64
C ALA A 33 4.17 14.19 -17.15
N ASP A 34 4.45 13.12 -17.88
CA ASP A 34 4.20 12.98 -19.31
C ASP A 34 3.30 11.78 -19.67
N VAL A 35 2.74 11.09 -18.67
CA VAL A 35 1.87 9.92 -18.85
C VAL A 35 0.41 10.34 -18.72
N PRO A 36 -0.38 10.34 -19.80
CA PRO A 36 -1.80 10.64 -19.74
C PRO A 36 -2.55 9.48 -19.06
N VAL A 37 -3.67 9.80 -18.40
CA VAL A 37 -4.46 8.83 -17.66
C VAL A 37 -5.94 8.91 -17.98
N ASN A 38 -6.61 7.77 -17.98
CA ASN A 38 -8.07 7.65 -17.85
C ASN A 38 -8.36 7.20 -16.41
N LEU A 39 -9.24 7.90 -15.72
CA LEU A 39 -9.65 7.57 -14.35
C LEU A 39 -10.96 6.76 -14.38
N ARG A 40 -10.98 5.65 -13.65
CA ARG A 40 -12.17 4.84 -13.43
C ARG A 40 -12.48 4.79 -11.94
N LEU A 41 -13.57 5.43 -11.57
CA LEU A 41 -14.02 5.62 -10.21
C LEU A 41 -15.04 4.55 -9.88
N LEU A 42 -14.62 3.53 -9.12
CA LEU A 42 -15.52 2.49 -8.64
C LEU A 42 -16.04 2.86 -7.26
N GLU A 43 -17.36 2.93 -7.16
CA GLU A 43 -18.05 3.24 -5.92
C GLU A 43 -19.22 2.30 -5.66
N ILE A 44 -19.67 2.26 -4.41
CA ILE A 44 -20.97 1.68 -4.07
C ILE A 44 -22.10 2.60 -4.59
N PRO A 45 -23.33 2.09 -4.83
CA PRO A 45 -24.42 2.91 -5.35
C PRO A 45 -24.65 4.22 -4.58
N GLN A 46 -24.47 4.20 -3.25
CA GLN A 46 -24.65 5.37 -2.40
C GLN A 46 -23.53 6.42 -2.56
N GLY A 47 -22.37 6.03 -3.08
CA GLY A 47 -21.22 6.89 -3.31
C GLY A 47 -21.18 7.55 -4.70
N LEU A 48 -21.99 7.07 -5.66
CA LEU A 48 -21.94 7.54 -7.06
C LEU A 48 -22.13 9.05 -7.17
N LYS A 49 -23.11 9.62 -6.46
CA LYS A 49 -23.35 11.06 -6.50
C LYS A 49 -22.18 11.89 -5.97
N ALA A 50 -21.49 11.41 -4.95
CA ALA A 50 -20.30 12.07 -4.43
C ALA A 50 -19.12 11.94 -5.43
N ALA A 51 -19.00 10.81 -6.11
CA ALA A 51 -18.01 10.61 -7.17
C ALA A 51 -18.27 11.54 -8.37
N GLU A 52 -19.54 11.80 -8.75
CA GLU A 52 -19.91 12.79 -9.77
C GLU A 52 -19.41 14.19 -9.39
N GLY A 53 -19.61 14.61 -8.13
CA GLY A 53 -19.09 15.89 -7.64
C GLY A 53 -17.58 15.98 -7.74
N THR A 54 -16.88 14.92 -7.35
CA THR A 54 -15.40 14.84 -7.45
C THR A 54 -14.95 14.89 -8.93
N ALA A 55 -15.67 14.25 -9.85
CA ALA A 55 -15.37 14.32 -11.27
C ALA A 55 -15.54 15.72 -11.84
N MET A 56 -16.54 16.47 -11.39
CA MET A 56 -16.71 17.88 -11.77
C MET A 56 -15.50 18.71 -11.35
N GLU A 57 -15.01 18.56 -10.12
CA GLU A 57 -13.81 19.26 -9.65
C GLU A 57 -12.56 18.86 -10.45
N LEU A 58 -12.42 17.59 -10.81
CA LEU A 58 -11.32 17.12 -11.68
C LEU A 58 -11.34 17.80 -13.04
N VAL A 59 -12.54 18.01 -13.63
CA VAL A 59 -12.71 18.74 -14.88
C VAL A 59 -12.35 20.22 -14.69
N ASP A 60 -12.80 20.83 -13.59
CA ASP A 60 -12.52 22.23 -13.27
C ASP A 60 -11.01 22.50 -13.06
N CYS A 61 -10.25 21.50 -12.61
CA CYS A 61 -8.79 21.60 -12.51
C CYS A 61 -8.07 21.64 -13.87
N ALA A 62 -8.70 21.25 -14.95
CA ALA A 62 -8.16 21.28 -16.31
C ALA A 62 -6.78 20.61 -16.45
N PHE A 63 -6.57 19.47 -15.79
CA PHE A 63 -5.30 18.73 -15.82
C PHE A 63 -4.95 18.28 -17.24
N PRO A 64 -3.77 18.63 -17.75
CA PRO A 64 -3.38 18.32 -19.14
C PRO A 64 -3.17 16.83 -19.40
N LEU A 65 -3.00 16.01 -18.38
CA LEU A 65 -2.82 14.57 -18.50
C LEU A 65 -4.12 13.77 -18.37
N LEU A 66 -5.18 14.35 -17.81
CA LEU A 66 -6.48 13.69 -17.68
C LEU A 66 -7.17 13.64 -19.04
N ARG A 67 -7.55 12.41 -19.48
CA ARG A 67 -8.20 12.19 -20.77
C ARG A 67 -9.66 11.85 -20.63
N ASP A 68 -9.99 10.98 -19.67
CA ASP A 68 -11.35 10.52 -19.45
C ASP A 68 -11.62 10.21 -17.98
N ILE A 69 -12.89 10.29 -17.56
CA ILE A 69 -13.37 9.93 -16.24
C ILE A 69 -14.63 9.07 -16.43
N THR A 70 -14.56 7.83 -15.96
CA THR A 70 -15.71 6.92 -15.89
C THR A 70 -16.09 6.70 -14.43
N ILE A 71 -17.36 6.78 -14.09
CA ILE A 71 -17.92 6.50 -12.76
C ILE A 71 -18.86 5.32 -12.87
N THR A 72 -18.68 4.31 -12.03
CA THR A 72 -19.51 3.10 -12.06
C THR A 72 -19.57 2.42 -10.69
N ASP A 73 -20.63 1.64 -10.48
CA ASP A 73 -20.76 0.71 -9.35
C ASP A 73 -20.52 -0.75 -9.76
N LYS A 74 -20.09 -0.97 -11.01
CA LYS A 74 -19.86 -2.31 -11.56
C LYS A 74 -18.36 -2.60 -11.67
N PRO A 75 -17.84 -3.58 -10.93
CA PRO A 75 -16.42 -3.94 -10.99
C PRO A 75 -15.95 -4.30 -12.40
N ALA A 76 -16.76 -5.03 -13.20
CA ALA A 76 -16.42 -5.39 -14.57
C ALA A 76 -16.13 -4.17 -15.46
N GLU A 77 -16.94 -3.11 -15.34
CA GLU A 77 -16.72 -1.86 -16.09
C GLU A 77 -15.49 -1.08 -15.56
N ALA A 78 -15.30 -1.07 -14.22
CA ALA A 78 -14.21 -0.34 -13.61
C ALA A 78 -12.84 -0.95 -13.95
N PHE A 79 -12.74 -2.28 -14.01
CA PHE A 79 -11.49 -2.98 -14.27
C PHE A 79 -11.24 -3.32 -15.74
N ASP A 80 -12.20 -3.02 -16.66
CA ASP A 80 -12.03 -3.32 -18.07
C ASP A 80 -10.79 -2.62 -18.67
N GLY A 81 -9.78 -3.39 -19.07
CA GLY A 81 -8.48 -2.92 -19.57
C GLY A 81 -7.70 -2.04 -18.57
N ALA A 82 -7.92 -2.18 -17.26
CA ALA A 82 -7.17 -1.44 -16.24
C ALA A 82 -5.69 -1.86 -16.22
N ASN A 83 -4.79 -0.89 -16.24
CA ASN A 83 -3.34 -1.11 -16.12
C ASN A 83 -2.86 -0.89 -14.68
N VAL A 84 -3.55 -0.04 -13.90
CA VAL A 84 -3.26 0.20 -12.49
C VAL A 84 -4.58 0.19 -11.72
N ALA A 85 -4.64 -0.52 -10.60
CA ALA A 85 -5.77 -0.55 -9.70
C ALA A 85 -5.35 -0.18 -8.28
N LEU A 86 -5.99 0.83 -7.71
CA LEU A 86 -5.82 1.24 -6.32
C LEU A 86 -7.07 0.82 -5.55
N LEU A 87 -6.99 -0.27 -4.80
CA LEU A 87 -8.10 -0.84 -4.03
C LEU A 87 -8.14 -0.17 -2.64
N VAL A 88 -8.83 0.96 -2.57
CA VAL A 88 -8.88 1.84 -1.38
C VAL A 88 -10.12 1.56 -0.54
N GLY A 89 -11.26 1.30 -1.17
CA GLY A 89 -12.53 1.03 -0.49
C GLY A 89 -12.48 -0.26 0.32
N ALA A 90 -12.74 -0.15 1.63
CA ALA A 90 -12.80 -1.27 2.54
C ALA A 90 -13.83 -1.03 3.64
N ARG A 91 -14.30 -2.09 4.28
CA ARG A 91 -15.15 -1.99 5.46
C ARG A 91 -14.29 -1.64 6.68
N PRO A 92 -14.46 -0.49 7.32
CA PRO A 92 -13.72 -0.15 8.52
C PRO A 92 -14.17 -1.00 9.70
N ARG A 93 -13.26 -1.26 10.65
CA ARG A 93 -13.62 -1.90 11.92
C ARG A 93 -14.49 -0.94 12.73
N THR A 94 -15.61 -1.46 13.23
CA THR A 94 -16.51 -0.74 14.12
C THR A 94 -16.43 -1.30 15.55
N ALA A 95 -16.88 -0.53 16.53
CA ALA A 95 -16.91 -1.00 17.92
C ALA A 95 -17.75 -2.28 18.05
N GLY A 96 -17.22 -3.26 18.76
CA GLY A 96 -17.88 -4.57 18.96
C GLY A 96 -17.73 -5.56 17.79
N MET A 97 -17.08 -5.19 16.70
CA MET A 97 -16.83 -6.09 15.57
C MET A 97 -15.66 -7.03 15.89
N GLU A 98 -15.91 -8.32 15.82
CA GLU A 98 -14.88 -9.34 15.95
C GLU A 98 -13.97 -9.37 14.70
N ARG A 99 -12.76 -9.98 14.84
CA ARG A 99 -11.80 -10.10 13.73
C ARG A 99 -12.39 -10.86 12.55
N GLY A 100 -13.09 -11.97 12.82
CA GLY A 100 -13.73 -12.78 11.77
C GLY A 100 -14.78 -12.01 10.98
N ASP A 101 -15.61 -11.21 11.66
CA ASP A 101 -16.64 -10.38 11.00
C ASP A 101 -16.02 -9.35 10.05
N LEU A 102 -14.91 -8.74 10.46
CA LEU A 102 -14.18 -7.78 9.63
C LEU A 102 -13.61 -8.46 8.39
N LEU A 103 -13.00 -9.64 8.55
CA LEU A 103 -12.44 -10.42 7.45
C LEU A 103 -13.53 -10.88 6.48
N GLN A 104 -14.66 -11.36 7.00
CA GLN A 104 -15.82 -11.76 6.17
C GLN A 104 -16.38 -10.57 5.36
N ALA A 105 -16.56 -9.42 6.02
CA ALA A 105 -17.10 -8.23 5.37
C ALA A 105 -16.16 -7.72 4.25
N ASN A 106 -14.85 -7.72 4.49
CA ASN A 106 -13.87 -7.33 3.47
C ASN A 106 -13.70 -8.40 2.39
N GLY A 107 -13.82 -9.68 2.71
CA GLY A 107 -13.87 -10.76 1.72
C GLY A 107 -14.98 -10.57 0.69
N GLY A 108 -16.14 -10.10 1.14
CA GLY A 108 -17.27 -9.73 0.27
C GLY A 108 -16.99 -8.53 -0.66
N ILE A 109 -15.95 -7.76 -0.39
CA ILE A 109 -15.50 -6.63 -1.24
C ILE A 109 -14.35 -7.08 -2.16
N PHE A 110 -13.29 -7.62 -1.59
CA PHE A 110 -12.04 -7.90 -2.32
C PHE A 110 -12.09 -9.16 -3.17
N GLY A 111 -12.89 -10.17 -2.81
CA GLY A 111 -13.11 -11.35 -3.64
C GLY A 111 -13.72 -11.02 -5.00
N PRO A 112 -14.89 -10.36 -5.05
CA PRO A 112 -15.49 -9.90 -6.31
C PRO A 112 -14.59 -8.97 -7.13
N GLN A 113 -13.81 -8.09 -6.48
CA GLN A 113 -12.85 -7.23 -7.18
C GLN A 113 -11.70 -8.05 -7.78
N GLY A 114 -11.18 -9.06 -7.06
CA GLY A 114 -10.18 -9.99 -7.59
C GLY A 114 -10.68 -10.72 -8.84
N LYS A 115 -11.91 -11.24 -8.81
CA LYS A 115 -12.56 -11.88 -9.98
C LYS A 115 -12.68 -10.93 -11.16
N ALA A 116 -13.13 -9.71 -10.93
CA ALA A 116 -13.28 -8.72 -12.00
C ALA A 116 -11.92 -8.30 -12.59
N ILE A 117 -10.87 -8.21 -11.77
CA ILE A 117 -9.50 -7.98 -12.24
C ILE A 117 -9.05 -9.15 -13.11
N ASN A 118 -9.29 -10.40 -12.67
CA ASN A 118 -8.94 -11.60 -13.44
C ASN A 118 -9.57 -11.63 -14.83
N GLU A 119 -10.85 -11.23 -14.93
CA GLU A 119 -11.64 -11.35 -16.14
C GLU A 119 -11.47 -10.16 -17.10
N HIS A 120 -11.12 -8.97 -16.60
CA HIS A 120 -11.27 -7.73 -17.36
C HIS A 120 -10.02 -6.84 -17.39
N ALA A 121 -9.05 -7.00 -16.48
CA ALA A 121 -7.89 -6.12 -16.45
C ALA A 121 -6.94 -6.36 -17.63
N ALA A 122 -6.09 -5.40 -17.92
CA ALA A 122 -5.01 -5.55 -18.88
C ALA A 122 -3.95 -6.54 -18.37
N ASP A 123 -3.22 -7.19 -19.28
CA ASP A 123 -2.18 -8.18 -18.95
C ASP A 123 -1.03 -7.60 -18.09
N ASP A 124 -0.82 -6.30 -18.15
CA ASP A 124 0.21 -5.57 -17.41
C ASP A 124 -0.28 -4.96 -16.09
N ILE A 125 -1.48 -5.35 -15.63
CA ILE A 125 -2.12 -4.81 -14.42
C ILE A 125 -1.17 -4.78 -13.22
N LYS A 126 -1.20 -3.68 -12.48
CA LYS A 126 -0.56 -3.51 -11.17
C LYS A 126 -1.62 -3.15 -10.14
N VAL A 127 -1.73 -3.95 -9.09
CA VAL A 127 -2.75 -3.78 -8.05
C VAL A 127 -2.09 -3.38 -6.74
N LEU A 128 -2.48 -2.22 -6.20
CA LEU A 128 -2.12 -1.78 -4.86
C LEU A 128 -3.34 -1.80 -3.95
N VAL A 129 -3.31 -2.61 -2.91
CA VAL A 129 -4.34 -2.65 -1.88
C VAL A 129 -3.97 -1.68 -0.75
N VAL A 130 -4.86 -0.74 -0.51
CA VAL A 130 -4.76 0.31 0.52
C VAL A 130 -5.76 0.06 1.66
N GLY A 131 -6.92 -0.49 1.33
CA GLY A 131 -7.99 -0.80 2.29
C GLY A 131 -7.59 -1.87 3.31
N ASN A 132 -7.81 -1.57 4.60
CA ASN A 132 -7.42 -2.44 5.71
C ASN A 132 -8.43 -3.56 6.00
N PRO A 133 -7.91 -4.74 6.43
CA PRO A 133 -6.51 -5.15 6.62
C PRO A 133 -5.79 -5.38 5.28
N ALA A 134 -4.81 -4.52 4.97
CA ALA A 134 -4.28 -4.40 3.61
C ALA A 134 -3.62 -5.68 3.09
N ASN A 135 -2.77 -6.34 3.88
CA ASN A 135 -2.08 -7.56 3.48
C ASN A 135 -3.07 -8.71 3.20
N THR A 136 -4.04 -8.89 4.09
CA THR A 136 -5.04 -9.97 3.97
C THR A 136 -6.04 -9.67 2.85
N ASN A 137 -6.44 -8.42 2.67
CA ASN A 137 -7.29 -8.02 1.55
C ASN A 137 -6.57 -8.22 0.20
N ALA A 138 -5.27 -7.95 0.14
CA ALA A 138 -4.46 -8.23 -1.05
C ALA A 138 -4.37 -9.74 -1.34
N LEU A 139 -4.22 -10.57 -0.31
CA LEU A 139 -4.25 -12.02 -0.44
C LEU A 139 -5.61 -12.51 -0.97
N ILE A 140 -6.71 -12.00 -0.44
CA ILE A 140 -8.07 -12.35 -0.91
C ILE A 140 -8.23 -11.98 -2.38
N ALA A 141 -7.88 -10.75 -2.78
CA ALA A 141 -7.99 -10.31 -4.16
C ALA A 141 -7.13 -11.17 -5.09
N GLN A 142 -5.87 -11.44 -4.71
CA GLN A 142 -4.94 -12.26 -5.47
C GLN A 142 -5.44 -13.70 -5.66
N ARG A 143 -5.96 -14.34 -4.61
CA ARG A 143 -6.47 -15.71 -4.66
C ARG A 143 -7.75 -15.84 -5.50
N ASN A 144 -8.50 -14.75 -5.65
CA ASN A 144 -9.67 -14.69 -6.53
C ASN A 144 -9.33 -14.23 -7.97
N ALA A 145 -8.04 -14.07 -8.29
CA ALA A 145 -7.55 -13.74 -9.63
C ALA A 145 -6.48 -14.76 -10.09
N PRO A 146 -6.84 -16.02 -10.30
CA PRO A 146 -5.88 -17.11 -10.52
C PRO A 146 -5.07 -17.00 -11.80
N ASP A 147 -5.55 -16.29 -12.82
CA ASP A 147 -4.86 -16.11 -14.10
C ASP A 147 -3.93 -14.88 -14.11
N VAL A 148 -4.02 -14.03 -13.08
CA VAL A 148 -3.13 -12.87 -12.91
C VAL A 148 -1.93 -13.27 -12.04
N PRO A 149 -0.67 -13.04 -12.46
CA PRO A 149 0.51 -13.34 -11.66
C PRO A 149 0.43 -12.73 -10.25
N ALA A 150 0.79 -13.51 -9.23
CA ALA A 150 0.69 -13.08 -7.83
C ALA A 150 1.50 -11.81 -7.54
N GLU A 151 2.60 -11.61 -8.26
CA GLU A 151 3.50 -10.44 -8.18
C GLU A 151 2.83 -9.15 -8.65
N ARG A 152 1.67 -9.24 -9.30
CA ARG A 152 0.86 -8.07 -9.68
C ARG A 152 0.05 -7.50 -8.52
N PHE A 153 -0.05 -8.20 -7.39
CA PHE A 153 -0.77 -7.77 -6.21
C PHE A 153 0.17 -7.35 -5.09
N THR A 154 0.00 -6.11 -4.61
CA THR A 154 0.79 -5.56 -3.51
C THR A 154 -0.12 -4.94 -2.43
N ALA A 155 0.37 -4.88 -1.20
CA ALA A 155 -0.27 -4.19 -0.08
C ALA A 155 0.56 -2.98 0.34
N MET A 156 -0.11 -1.89 0.74
CA MET A 156 0.55 -0.64 1.09
C MET A 156 1.15 -0.67 2.49
N THR A 157 2.47 -0.78 2.58
CA THR A 157 3.27 -0.50 3.78
C THR A 157 4.15 0.76 3.62
N ARG A 158 4.01 1.45 2.48
CA ARG A 158 4.73 2.69 2.20
C ARG A 158 4.39 3.82 3.17
N LEU A 159 3.16 3.86 3.71
CA LEU A 159 2.81 4.84 4.74
C LEU A 159 3.63 4.61 6.02
N ASP A 160 3.80 3.36 6.43
CA ASP A 160 4.61 3.01 7.60
C ASP A 160 6.10 3.31 7.36
N HIS A 161 6.57 3.02 6.16
CA HIS A 161 7.92 3.40 5.70
C HIS A 161 8.13 4.92 5.79
N ASN A 162 7.22 5.72 5.23
CA ASN A 162 7.30 7.18 5.27
C ASN A 162 7.23 7.71 6.72
N ARG A 163 6.44 7.07 7.60
CA ARG A 163 6.39 7.39 9.03
C ARG A 163 7.73 7.13 9.72
N ALA A 164 8.37 5.99 9.43
CA ALA A 164 9.68 5.64 9.96
C ALA A 164 10.74 6.66 9.52
N VAL A 165 10.80 6.97 8.24
CA VAL A 165 11.69 8.00 7.69
C VAL A 165 11.46 9.35 8.37
N GLY A 166 10.19 9.77 8.51
CA GLY A 166 9.84 11.02 9.18
C GLY A 166 10.28 11.06 10.65
N GLN A 167 10.15 9.95 11.41
CA GLN A 167 10.61 9.88 12.80
C GLN A 167 12.14 9.92 12.91
N LEU A 168 12.86 9.27 11.99
CA LEU A 168 14.32 9.35 11.92
C LEU A 168 14.78 10.78 11.62
N SER A 169 14.15 11.46 10.66
CA SER A 169 14.43 12.86 10.35
C SER A 169 14.20 13.77 11.57
N LEU A 170 13.10 13.61 12.29
CA LEU A 170 12.81 14.37 13.51
C LEU A 170 13.81 14.10 14.63
N LYS A 171 14.26 12.85 14.81
CA LYS A 171 15.23 12.47 15.85
C LYS A 171 16.62 13.02 15.59
N THR A 172 17.05 13.03 14.33
CA THR A 172 18.45 13.33 13.95
C THR A 172 18.63 14.72 13.36
N GLY A 173 17.57 15.38 12.92
CA GLY A 173 17.63 16.63 12.15
C GLY A 173 18.09 16.45 10.69
N ALA A 174 18.30 15.22 10.23
CA ALA A 174 18.69 14.94 8.85
C ALA A 174 17.54 15.20 7.87
N LEU A 175 17.88 15.54 6.63
CA LEU A 175 16.89 15.66 5.56
C LEU A 175 16.29 14.28 5.26
N VAL A 176 15.01 14.23 4.91
CA VAL A 176 14.33 12.99 4.50
C VAL A 176 15.05 12.33 3.32
N SER A 177 15.60 13.11 2.38
CA SER A 177 16.38 12.63 1.23
C SER A 177 17.68 11.91 1.59
N ASP A 178 18.21 12.14 2.79
CA ASP A 178 19.46 11.56 3.25
C ASP A 178 19.25 10.26 4.04
N ILE A 179 17.99 9.85 4.23
CA ILE A 179 17.60 8.63 4.94
C ILE A 179 17.26 7.56 3.92
N LYS A 180 17.99 6.45 3.94
CA LYS A 180 17.90 5.36 2.96
C LYS A 180 17.79 4.00 3.65
N ARG A 181 17.34 3.00 2.89
CA ARG A 181 17.32 1.58 3.29
C ARG A 181 16.52 1.30 4.55
N VAL A 182 15.50 2.12 4.84
CA VAL A 182 14.55 1.82 5.91
C VAL A 182 13.68 0.64 5.47
N THR A 183 13.35 -0.24 6.40
CA THR A 183 12.53 -1.41 6.11
C THR A 183 11.35 -1.51 7.07
N ILE A 184 10.18 -1.80 6.51
CA ILE A 184 9.01 -2.26 7.28
C ILE A 184 8.84 -3.75 6.99
N TRP A 185 8.85 -4.57 8.04
CA TRP A 185 8.61 -5.99 7.95
C TRP A 185 7.19 -6.35 8.36
N GLY A 186 6.60 -7.36 7.71
CA GLY A 186 5.41 -8.07 8.15
C GLY A 186 4.09 -7.45 7.73
N ASN A 187 3.14 -7.40 8.66
CA ASN A 187 1.77 -6.96 8.45
C ASN A 187 1.62 -5.45 8.63
N HIS A 188 0.74 -4.81 7.87
CA HIS A 188 0.32 -3.43 8.11
C HIS A 188 -0.64 -3.38 9.31
N SER A 189 -0.10 -3.60 10.50
CA SER A 189 -0.84 -3.68 11.78
C SER A 189 0.01 -3.17 12.93
N ALA A 190 -0.43 -3.38 14.17
CA ALA A 190 0.35 -3.07 15.37
C ALA A 190 1.62 -3.94 15.52
N THR A 191 1.70 -5.08 14.81
CA THR A 191 2.86 -5.97 14.81
C THR A 191 3.90 -5.60 13.76
N GLN A 192 3.64 -4.63 12.90
CA GLN A 192 4.62 -4.15 11.92
C GLN A 192 5.96 -3.84 12.60
N TYR A 193 7.04 -4.19 11.95
CA TYR A 193 8.36 -3.91 12.48
C TYR A 193 9.14 -2.94 11.60
N PRO A 194 9.24 -1.65 11.98
CA PRO A 194 10.14 -0.70 11.34
C PRO A 194 11.59 -0.97 11.79
N ASP A 195 12.39 -1.45 10.85
CA ASP A 195 13.78 -1.86 11.04
C ASP A 195 14.72 -0.79 10.50
N ILE A 196 15.66 -0.34 11.34
CA ILE A 196 16.67 0.67 11.00
C ILE A 196 18.10 0.12 10.99
N PHE A 197 18.29 -1.17 11.28
CA PHE A 197 19.64 -1.74 11.39
C PHE A 197 20.39 -1.79 10.06
N GLN A 198 19.66 -1.83 8.94
CA GLN A 198 20.24 -1.74 7.59
C GLN A 198 20.12 -0.34 6.99
N ALA A 199 19.43 0.57 7.69
CA ALA A 199 19.20 1.93 7.20
C ALA A 199 20.43 2.81 7.36
N GLU A 200 20.52 3.83 6.53
CA GLU A 200 21.56 4.84 6.53
C GLU A 200 20.98 6.24 6.67
N ILE A 201 21.66 7.11 7.40
CA ILE A 201 21.33 8.54 7.52
C ILE A 201 22.59 9.34 7.17
N ALA A 202 22.55 10.08 6.07
CA ALA A 202 23.68 10.85 5.55
C ALA A 202 24.98 10.01 5.43
N GLY A 203 24.83 8.74 4.97
CA GLY A 203 25.94 7.81 4.76
C GLY A 203 26.48 7.13 6.03
N LYS A 204 25.81 7.29 7.17
CA LYS A 204 26.15 6.59 8.43
C LYS A 204 25.08 5.56 8.77
N PRO A 205 25.42 4.44 9.44
CA PRO A 205 24.42 3.51 9.94
C PRO A 205 23.35 4.24 10.78
N ALA A 206 22.08 4.02 10.49
CA ALA A 206 21.00 4.77 11.14
C ALA A 206 20.96 4.55 12.65
N PHE A 207 21.23 3.33 13.12
CA PHE A 207 21.27 3.03 14.55
C PHE A 207 22.37 3.82 15.28
N GLU A 208 23.53 4.00 14.67
CA GLU A 208 24.60 4.88 15.21
C GLU A 208 24.18 6.35 15.17
N ALA A 209 23.55 6.78 14.07
CA ALA A 209 23.11 8.17 13.91
C ALA A 209 22.04 8.61 14.94
N VAL A 210 21.24 7.66 15.46
CA VAL A 210 20.30 7.91 16.56
C VAL A 210 20.94 7.73 17.94
N GLY A 211 22.27 7.54 18.02
CA GLY A 211 23.05 7.41 19.25
C GLY A 211 23.13 5.98 19.79
N SER A 212 22.87 4.97 18.99
CA SER A 212 22.81 3.54 19.39
C SER A 212 21.82 3.31 20.56
N ASP A 213 20.77 4.11 20.61
CA ASP A 213 19.78 4.16 21.69
C ASP A 213 18.72 3.06 21.52
N GLN A 214 19.01 1.87 22.05
CA GLN A 214 18.10 0.73 22.04
C GLN A 214 16.78 1.04 22.78
N ALA A 215 16.85 1.79 23.88
CA ALA A 215 15.66 2.13 24.64
C ALA A 215 14.70 3.04 23.85
N TRP A 216 15.26 4.03 23.15
CA TRP A 216 14.46 4.86 22.23
C TRP A 216 13.88 4.04 21.08
N LEU A 217 14.67 3.14 20.47
CA LEU A 217 14.21 2.27 19.40
C LEU A 217 12.99 1.47 19.82
N GLU A 218 13.04 0.84 20.99
CA GLU A 218 11.98 -0.08 21.47
C GLU A 218 10.78 0.64 22.07
N ASN A 219 11.00 1.72 22.83
CA ASN A 219 9.95 2.35 23.61
C ASN A 219 9.31 3.56 22.92
N ASP A 220 10.01 4.18 21.96
CA ASP A 220 9.54 5.38 21.27
C ASP A 220 9.35 5.16 19.77
N PHE A 221 10.41 4.79 19.04
CA PHE A 221 10.39 4.73 17.58
C PHE A 221 9.42 3.67 17.03
N ILE A 222 9.61 2.42 17.40
CA ILE A 222 8.79 1.31 16.91
C ILE A 222 7.30 1.52 17.27
N PRO A 223 6.94 1.81 18.54
CA PRO A 223 5.54 2.06 18.89
C PRO A 223 4.95 3.30 18.22
N THR A 224 5.73 4.37 18.05
CA THR A 224 5.27 5.59 17.39
C THR A 224 4.92 5.35 15.93
N VAL A 225 5.77 4.62 15.19
CA VAL A 225 5.49 4.27 13.80
C VAL A 225 4.25 3.38 13.71
N ALA A 226 4.20 2.29 14.50
CA ALA A 226 3.13 1.30 14.46
C ALA A 226 1.77 1.87 14.89
N LYS A 227 1.74 2.79 15.85
CA LYS A 227 0.50 3.37 16.41
C LYS A 227 0.16 4.78 15.88
N ARG A 228 0.91 5.29 14.91
CA ARG A 228 0.70 6.65 14.37
C ARG A 228 -0.71 6.87 13.84
N GLY A 229 -1.31 5.86 13.24
CA GLY A 229 -2.70 5.92 12.75
C GLY A 229 -3.70 6.23 13.88
N ALA A 230 -3.58 5.55 15.01
CA ALA A 230 -4.42 5.78 16.18
C ALA A 230 -4.21 7.20 16.76
N ALA A 231 -2.96 7.66 16.87
CA ALA A 231 -2.64 9.01 17.34
C ALA A 231 -3.23 10.11 16.43
N ILE A 232 -3.26 9.88 15.11
CA ILE A 232 -3.88 10.82 14.16
C ILE A 232 -5.41 10.86 14.36
N ILE A 233 -6.05 9.68 14.56
CA ILE A 233 -7.50 9.62 14.83
C ILE A 233 -7.83 10.34 16.12
N ASP A 234 -7.05 10.15 17.19
CA ASP A 234 -7.24 10.84 18.47
C ASP A 234 -7.14 12.35 18.31
N ALA A 235 -6.13 12.84 17.62
CA ALA A 235 -5.89 14.28 17.45
C ALA A 235 -6.86 14.94 16.46
N ARG A 236 -7.25 14.24 15.38
CA ARG A 236 -7.96 14.82 14.24
C ARG A 236 -9.44 14.45 14.16
N GLY A 237 -9.85 13.41 14.90
CA GLY A 237 -11.20 12.85 14.83
C GLY A 237 -11.48 12.04 13.55
N ALA A 238 -10.47 11.81 12.72
CA ALA A 238 -10.58 11.05 11.47
C ALA A 238 -9.26 10.35 11.12
N SER A 239 -9.35 9.26 10.35
CA SER A 239 -8.19 8.54 9.85
C SER A 239 -7.31 9.42 8.95
N SER A 240 -6.03 9.05 8.83
CA SER A 240 -5.13 9.67 7.87
C SER A 240 -5.64 9.46 6.43
N ALA A 241 -5.80 10.54 5.69
CA ALA A 241 -6.23 10.51 4.29
C ALA A 241 -5.12 11.02 3.36
N ALA A 242 -4.65 12.25 3.54
CA ALA A 242 -3.63 12.85 2.68
C ALA A 242 -2.30 12.09 2.71
N SER A 243 -1.83 11.66 3.90
CA SER A 243 -0.59 10.88 4.01
C SER A 243 -0.72 9.46 3.47
N ALA A 244 -1.91 8.85 3.58
CA ALA A 244 -2.20 7.55 2.95
C ALA A 244 -2.22 7.68 1.43
N ALA A 245 -2.87 8.71 0.89
CA ALA A 245 -2.84 9.01 -0.53
C ALA A 245 -1.42 9.28 -1.05
N ASN A 246 -0.62 10.07 -0.30
CA ASN A 246 0.78 10.30 -0.64
C ASN A 246 1.57 8.99 -0.72
N ALA A 247 1.43 8.14 0.29
CA ALA A 247 2.13 6.85 0.32
C ALA A 247 1.71 5.92 -0.81
N ALA A 248 0.44 5.90 -1.20
CA ALA A 248 -0.04 5.14 -2.35
C ALA A 248 0.56 5.65 -3.68
N ILE A 249 0.63 6.97 -3.84
CA ILE A 249 1.33 7.61 -4.98
C ILE A 249 2.80 7.18 -4.99
N ASP A 250 3.52 7.34 -3.88
CA ASP A 250 4.94 6.99 -3.76
C ASP A 250 5.19 5.50 -4.05
N HIS A 251 4.29 4.62 -3.61
CA HIS A 251 4.38 3.18 -3.83
C HIS A 251 4.30 2.85 -5.32
N VAL A 252 3.25 3.30 -6.00
CA VAL A 252 3.07 3.01 -7.44
C VAL A 252 4.12 3.72 -8.28
N TYR A 253 4.46 4.99 -7.96
CA TYR A 253 5.50 5.72 -8.66
C TYR A 253 6.84 4.97 -8.63
N THR A 254 7.24 4.52 -7.43
CA THR A 254 8.46 3.74 -7.26
C THR A 254 8.37 2.40 -7.98
N TRP A 255 7.23 1.72 -7.93
CA TRP A 255 7.04 0.44 -8.64
C TRP A 255 7.22 0.59 -10.14
N VAL A 256 6.64 1.63 -10.74
CA VAL A 256 6.67 1.85 -12.19
C VAL A 256 8.00 2.43 -12.67
N ASN A 257 8.56 3.39 -11.91
CA ASN A 257 9.73 4.17 -12.35
C ASN A 257 11.07 3.67 -11.77
N GLY A 258 11.03 2.74 -10.81
CA GLY A 258 12.23 2.18 -10.19
C GLY A 258 12.62 2.84 -8.88
N THR A 259 13.31 2.08 -8.03
CA THR A 259 13.98 2.58 -6.83
C THR A 259 15.28 3.29 -7.19
N ALA A 260 15.69 4.27 -6.37
CA ALA A 260 16.98 4.91 -6.53
C ALA A 260 18.13 3.90 -6.34
N GLU A 261 19.25 4.14 -7.03
CA GLU A 261 20.44 3.31 -6.89
C GLU A 261 20.95 3.32 -5.44
N GLY A 262 21.24 2.15 -4.91
CA GLY A 262 21.73 1.97 -3.55
C GLY A 262 20.66 2.14 -2.47
N ASP A 263 19.38 2.20 -2.84
CA ASP A 263 18.26 2.30 -1.92
C ASP A 263 17.20 1.23 -2.22
N TRP A 264 16.24 1.06 -1.30
CA TRP A 264 15.05 0.24 -1.47
C TRP A 264 13.83 0.88 -0.81
N THR A 265 12.69 0.30 -1.05
CA THR A 265 11.44 0.69 -0.38
C THR A 265 10.78 -0.51 0.30
N SER A 266 9.77 -0.27 1.14
CA SER A 266 8.97 -1.32 1.74
C SER A 266 7.66 -1.51 0.97
N MET A 267 7.39 -2.75 0.57
CA MET A 267 6.15 -3.13 -0.09
C MET A 267 5.63 -4.44 0.48
N GLY A 268 4.32 -4.53 0.71
CA GLY A 268 3.65 -5.80 0.97
C GLY A 268 3.58 -6.59 -0.34
N VAL A 269 4.34 -7.66 -0.45
CA VAL A 269 4.44 -8.48 -1.68
C VAL A 269 4.27 -9.95 -1.36
N VAL A 270 3.96 -10.76 -2.37
CA VAL A 270 3.91 -12.21 -2.23
C VAL A 270 5.27 -12.75 -1.80
N SER A 271 5.30 -13.49 -0.71
CA SER A 271 6.52 -14.12 -0.19
C SER A 271 6.96 -15.28 -1.08
N ASP A 272 8.24 -15.32 -1.39
CA ASP A 272 8.94 -16.41 -2.05
C ASP A 272 9.62 -17.39 -1.05
N GLY A 273 9.41 -17.19 0.27
CA GLY A 273 10.07 -17.91 1.35
C GLY A 273 11.28 -17.17 1.95
N SER A 274 11.67 -16.02 1.38
CA SER A 274 12.75 -15.20 1.89
C SER A 274 12.56 -14.86 3.37
N TYR A 275 13.65 -14.80 4.10
CA TYR A 275 13.71 -14.49 5.54
C TYR A 275 12.85 -15.41 6.43
N GLY A 276 12.45 -16.58 5.93
CA GLY A 276 11.62 -17.54 6.66
C GLY A 276 10.13 -17.19 6.72
N VAL A 277 9.69 -16.23 5.91
CA VAL A 277 8.27 -15.91 5.74
C VAL A 277 7.64 -16.97 4.84
N PRO A 278 6.56 -17.67 5.25
CA PRO A 278 5.94 -18.71 4.44
C PRO A 278 5.58 -18.22 3.04
N ALA A 279 5.96 -19.00 2.02
CA ALA A 279 5.68 -18.68 0.62
C ALA A 279 4.17 -18.49 0.38
N GLY A 280 3.82 -17.53 -0.44
CA GLY A 280 2.44 -17.21 -0.80
C GLY A 280 1.68 -16.32 0.19
N LEU A 281 2.26 -15.97 1.35
CA LEU A 281 1.75 -14.87 2.19
C LEU A 281 2.07 -13.52 1.53
N ILE A 282 1.21 -12.54 1.70
CA ILE A 282 1.52 -11.16 1.36
C ILE A 282 2.06 -10.46 2.61
N SER A 283 3.36 -10.22 2.63
CA SER A 283 4.10 -9.64 3.75
C SER A 283 4.95 -8.47 3.28
N SER A 284 5.18 -7.50 4.14
CA SER A 284 6.10 -6.39 3.84
C SER A 284 7.55 -6.85 3.88
N PHE A 285 8.29 -6.46 2.85
CA PHE A 285 9.72 -6.69 2.67
C PHE A 285 10.41 -5.43 2.17
N PRO A 286 11.75 -5.33 2.33
CA PRO A 286 12.54 -4.40 1.55
C PRO A 286 12.59 -4.91 0.09
N VAL A 287 12.26 -4.03 -0.84
CA VAL A 287 12.24 -4.36 -2.26
C VAL A 287 12.95 -3.30 -3.09
N THR A 288 13.64 -3.73 -4.13
CA THR A 288 14.04 -2.87 -5.25
C THR A 288 13.05 -3.05 -6.37
N THR A 289 12.88 -1.99 -7.17
CA THR A 289 11.98 -2.03 -8.33
C THR A 289 12.72 -1.55 -9.58
N LYS A 290 12.44 -2.19 -10.70
CA LYS A 290 13.00 -1.83 -12.01
C LYS A 290 12.06 -2.30 -13.11
N ASP A 291 11.84 -1.48 -14.12
CA ASP A 291 11.04 -1.81 -15.30
C ASP A 291 9.60 -2.29 -14.95
N GLY A 292 9.05 -1.78 -13.83
CA GLY A 292 7.72 -2.16 -13.35
C GLY A 292 7.63 -3.49 -12.62
N GLU A 293 8.75 -4.14 -12.35
CA GLU A 293 8.86 -5.36 -11.55
C GLU A 293 9.52 -5.06 -10.21
N PHE A 294 9.28 -5.87 -9.19
CA PHE A 294 9.97 -5.79 -7.91
C PHE A 294 10.85 -7.02 -7.64
N SER A 295 11.84 -6.84 -6.80
CA SER A 295 12.68 -7.94 -6.27
C SER A 295 12.87 -7.74 -4.77
N ILE A 296 12.63 -8.79 -3.98
CA ILE A 296 12.92 -8.78 -2.55
C ILE A 296 14.45 -8.70 -2.36
N VAL A 297 14.90 -7.71 -1.59
CA VAL A 297 16.31 -7.56 -1.25
C VAL A 297 16.77 -8.77 -0.46
N GLN A 298 17.83 -9.43 -0.90
CA GLN A 298 18.35 -10.66 -0.29
C GLN A 298 19.59 -10.40 0.54
N GLY A 299 19.90 -11.33 1.46
CA GLY A 299 21.18 -11.36 2.17
C GLY A 299 21.31 -10.36 3.32
N LEU A 300 20.23 -9.75 3.78
CA LEU A 300 20.28 -8.89 4.96
C LEU A 300 20.48 -9.71 6.23
N GLU A 301 21.41 -9.27 7.07
CA GLU A 301 21.62 -9.87 8.38
C GLU A 301 20.47 -9.49 9.32
N ILE A 302 19.78 -10.49 9.85
CA ILE A 302 18.66 -10.33 10.76
C ILE A 302 19.10 -10.70 12.17
N SER A 303 19.22 -9.70 13.05
CA SER A 303 19.55 -9.91 14.46
C SER A 303 18.48 -10.75 15.17
N GLU A 304 18.81 -11.34 16.32
CA GLU A 304 17.85 -12.08 17.14
C GLU A 304 16.66 -11.18 17.55
N PHE A 305 16.91 -9.93 17.89
CA PHE A 305 15.90 -8.93 18.20
C PHE A 305 14.94 -8.71 17.01
N SER A 306 15.47 -8.45 15.82
CA SER A 306 14.68 -8.25 14.59
C SER A 306 13.90 -9.52 14.23
N ARG A 307 14.54 -10.69 14.38
CA ARG A 307 13.91 -11.99 14.11
C ARG A 307 12.67 -12.21 14.96
N GLY A 308 12.74 -11.92 16.25
CA GLY A 308 11.58 -12.05 17.14
C GLY A 308 10.40 -11.19 16.70
N ARG A 309 10.66 -9.95 16.29
CA ARG A 309 9.61 -9.03 15.82
C ARG A 309 9.04 -9.42 14.45
N ILE A 310 9.90 -9.84 13.52
CA ILE A 310 9.46 -10.34 12.20
C ILE A 310 8.56 -11.56 12.39
N ASN A 311 8.98 -12.52 13.22
CA ASN A 311 8.22 -13.74 13.47
C ASN A 311 6.83 -13.45 14.08
N ALA A 312 6.73 -12.48 15.01
CA ALA A 312 5.44 -12.09 15.59
C ALA A 312 4.47 -11.53 14.54
N SER A 313 4.97 -10.71 13.62
CA SER A 313 4.15 -10.14 12.55
C SER A 313 3.77 -11.19 11.49
N VAL A 314 4.69 -12.10 11.16
CA VAL A 314 4.42 -13.22 10.23
C VAL A 314 3.43 -14.21 10.82
N GLN A 315 3.48 -14.44 12.13
CA GLN A 315 2.49 -15.28 12.82
C GLN A 315 1.08 -14.68 12.69
N GLU A 316 0.93 -13.37 12.89
CA GLU A 316 -0.36 -12.68 12.69
C GLU A 316 -0.88 -12.85 11.26
N LEU A 317 -0.02 -12.68 10.25
CA LEU A 317 -0.39 -12.90 8.84
C LEU A 317 -0.81 -14.34 8.55
N THR A 318 -0.14 -15.29 9.17
CA THR A 318 -0.48 -16.73 9.05
C THR A 318 -1.86 -17.01 9.62
N GLU A 319 -2.15 -16.48 10.81
CA GLU A 319 -3.47 -16.60 11.45
C GLU A 319 -4.56 -15.91 10.61
N GLU A 320 -4.28 -14.75 10.01
CA GLU A 320 -5.23 -14.07 9.12
C GLU A 320 -5.51 -14.87 7.86
N ARG A 321 -4.47 -15.44 7.22
CA ARG A 321 -4.64 -16.35 6.07
C ARG A 321 -5.51 -17.54 6.44
N ASP A 322 -5.22 -18.21 7.55
CA ASP A 322 -5.95 -19.41 7.98
C ASP A 322 -7.43 -19.05 8.25
N ALA A 323 -7.69 -17.92 8.88
CA ALA A 323 -9.05 -17.44 9.12
C ALA A 323 -9.82 -17.16 7.82
N VAL A 324 -9.21 -16.49 6.81
CA VAL A 324 -9.91 -16.25 5.54
C VAL A 324 -10.07 -17.53 4.70
N GLN A 325 -9.20 -18.51 4.88
CA GLN A 325 -9.35 -19.84 4.29
C GLN A 325 -10.51 -20.60 4.93
N GLU A 326 -10.63 -20.60 6.25
CA GLU A 326 -11.77 -21.22 6.98
C GLU A 326 -13.10 -20.57 6.59
N LEU A 327 -13.11 -19.27 6.31
CA LEU A 327 -14.28 -18.53 5.84
C LEU A 327 -14.59 -18.77 4.34
N GLY A 328 -13.75 -19.53 3.61
CA GLY A 328 -13.95 -19.80 2.19
C GLY A 328 -13.75 -18.58 1.29
N LEU A 329 -12.92 -17.63 1.70
CA LEU A 329 -12.66 -16.40 0.96
C LEU A 329 -11.45 -16.52 0.00
N ILE A 330 -10.62 -17.58 0.22
CA ILE A 330 -9.46 -17.91 -0.63
C ILE A 330 -9.42 -19.39 -0.92
#